data_99e69cc4b024a715f8911cc2a0096b19
#
_entry.id   99e69cc4b024a715f8911cc2a0096b19
#
_cell.length_a   1.000
_cell.length_b   1.000
_cell.length_c   1.000
_cell.angle_alpha   90.00
_cell.angle_beta   90.00
_cell.angle_gamma   90.00
#
_symmetry.space_group_name_H-M   'P 1'
#
loop_
_entity.id
_entity.type
_entity.pdbx_description
1 polymer ?
#
loop_
_entity_poly.entity_id
_entity_poly.type
_entity_poly.pdbx_seq_one_letter_code
_entity_poly.pdbx_strand_id
1 'polypeptide(L)'
;MLFRSGVPDIEGPPTRAQLEGVMGMTAEDLMAKLYPHLSKERHMELFDRCCQVENTYLREHGGVLYPQLEETLEALSQKLPLFIVSNCNAEYIPCFLDAHQLHRYFRDWECIGRTGKQKWENIRLVVERNHLQRPVYVGDTAMDQEAAQKAGVPFLHAAYGFGDVTGAPEITQFPQLLELLQD
;
A
#
# COMPACT_ATOMS: atom_id res chain seq x y z
N MET A 1 15.91 -11.89 -1.62
CA MET A 1 16.79 -13.06 -1.79
C MET A 1 16.59 -13.82 -3.11
N LEU A 2 15.59 -13.53 -3.89
CA LEU A 2 15.31 -14.13 -5.21
C LEU A 2 16.38 -13.85 -6.27
N PHE A 3 17.14 -12.79 -6.15
CA PHE A 3 18.10 -12.35 -7.16
C PHE A 3 19.48 -12.98 -7.07
N ARG A 4 19.69 -13.92 -6.13
CA ARG A 4 21.01 -14.60 -5.98
C ARG A 4 21.23 -15.80 -6.88
N SER A 5 20.22 -16.27 -7.60
CA SER A 5 20.32 -17.50 -8.40
C SER A 5 20.07 -17.23 -9.87
N GLY A 6 20.99 -16.48 -10.52
CA GLY A 6 21.17 -16.56 -11.97
C GLY A 6 19.89 -16.41 -12.81
N VAL A 7 19.09 -15.37 -12.59
CA VAL A 7 18.09 -14.98 -13.58
C VAL A 7 18.87 -14.32 -14.72
N PRO A 8 18.92 -14.91 -15.92
CA PRO A 8 19.90 -14.54 -16.96
C PRO A 8 19.82 -13.07 -17.40
N ASP A 9 18.67 -12.42 -17.22
CA ASP A 9 18.40 -11.09 -17.75
C ASP A 9 18.47 -9.99 -16.67
N ILE A 10 18.97 -10.31 -15.47
CA ILE A 10 19.00 -9.36 -14.35
C ILE A 10 20.42 -9.27 -13.79
N GLU A 11 21.02 -8.10 -13.88
CA GLU A 11 22.39 -7.83 -13.40
C GLU A 11 22.55 -7.88 -11.87
N GLY A 12 21.45 -7.91 -11.12
CA GLY A 12 21.46 -7.99 -9.66
C GLY A 12 20.17 -7.48 -9.01
N PRO A 13 20.07 -7.57 -7.68
CA PRO A 13 18.90 -7.04 -6.97
C PRO A 13 18.90 -5.51 -7.02
N PRO A 14 17.72 -4.89 -7.04
CA PRO A 14 17.61 -3.44 -6.87
C PRO A 14 18.21 -3.01 -5.53
N THR A 15 18.81 -1.85 -5.49
CA THR A 15 19.25 -1.22 -4.25
C THR A 15 18.04 -0.77 -3.44
N ARG A 16 18.25 -0.56 -2.13
CA ARG A 16 17.19 -0.03 -1.25
C ARG A 16 16.63 1.29 -1.77
N ALA A 17 17.46 2.22 -2.20
CA ALA A 17 17.03 3.51 -2.75
C ALA A 17 16.20 3.36 -4.04
N GLN A 18 16.52 2.39 -4.90
CA GLN A 18 15.71 2.09 -6.09
C GLN A 18 14.35 1.53 -5.71
N LEU A 19 14.26 0.65 -4.70
CA LEU A 19 12.99 0.13 -4.19
C LEU A 19 12.15 1.22 -3.54
N GLU A 20 12.74 2.06 -2.69
CA GLU A 20 12.05 3.20 -2.08
C GLU A 20 11.50 4.16 -3.15
N GLY A 21 12.24 4.39 -4.22
CA GLY A 21 11.83 5.25 -5.33
C GLY A 21 10.71 4.70 -6.23
N VAL A 22 10.23 3.48 -5.99
CA VAL A 22 9.12 2.87 -6.73
C VAL A 22 7.93 2.49 -5.82
N MET A 23 8.02 2.83 -4.54
CA MET A 23 6.93 2.56 -3.60
C MET A 23 5.63 3.26 -4.03
N GLY A 24 4.51 2.57 -3.89
CA GLY A 24 3.19 3.06 -4.29
C GLY A 24 2.87 2.95 -5.79
N MET A 25 3.84 2.63 -6.65
CA MET A 25 3.63 2.43 -8.09
C MET A 25 2.80 1.18 -8.38
N THR A 26 2.21 1.14 -9.58
CA THR A 26 1.63 -0.09 -10.13
C THR A 26 2.74 -1.09 -10.46
N ALA A 27 2.40 -2.39 -10.56
CA ALA A 27 3.36 -3.43 -10.96
C ALA A 27 4.05 -3.12 -12.30
N GLU A 28 3.28 -2.63 -13.28
CA GLU A 28 3.76 -2.28 -14.61
C GLU A 28 4.79 -1.14 -14.56
N ASP A 29 4.45 -0.04 -13.88
CA ASP A 29 5.32 1.14 -13.77
C ASP A 29 6.59 0.84 -12.96
N LEU A 30 6.45 0.08 -11.86
CA LEU A 30 7.55 -0.36 -11.02
C LEU A 30 8.56 -1.20 -11.82
N MET A 31 8.07 -2.21 -12.54
CA MET A 31 8.93 -3.09 -13.32
C MET A 31 9.58 -2.37 -14.51
N ALA A 32 8.84 -1.50 -15.20
CA ALA A 32 9.38 -0.69 -16.29
C ALA A 32 10.48 0.27 -15.80
N LYS A 33 10.35 0.82 -14.59
CA LYS A 33 11.35 1.71 -14.00
C LYS A 33 12.59 0.96 -13.51
N LEU A 34 12.41 -0.21 -12.89
CA LEU A 34 13.54 -0.99 -12.36
C LEU A 34 14.30 -1.75 -13.46
N TYR A 35 13.60 -2.23 -14.48
CA TYR A 35 14.15 -3.10 -15.53
C TYR A 35 13.71 -2.66 -16.94
N PRO A 36 14.05 -1.43 -17.37
CA PRO A 36 13.53 -0.85 -18.62
C PRO A 36 13.96 -1.61 -19.88
N HIS A 37 14.95 -2.50 -19.78
CA HIS A 37 15.45 -3.32 -20.88
C HIS A 37 14.67 -4.61 -21.10
N LEU A 38 13.76 -4.99 -20.19
CA LEU A 38 12.98 -6.21 -20.31
C LEU A 38 11.65 -5.97 -21.03
N SER A 39 11.09 -7.03 -21.65
CA SER A 39 9.75 -6.97 -22.25
C SER A 39 8.67 -6.92 -21.17
N LYS A 40 7.47 -6.47 -21.55
CA LYS A 40 6.31 -6.40 -20.65
C LYS A 40 5.93 -7.78 -20.09
N GLU A 41 5.99 -8.82 -20.91
CA GLU A 41 5.71 -10.20 -20.51
C GLU A 41 6.72 -10.65 -19.44
N ARG A 42 7.99 -10.31 -19.64
CA ARG A 42 9.06 -10.64 -18.69
C ARG A 42 8.93 -9.88 -17.38
N HIS A 43 8.50 -8.61 -17.43
CA HIS A 43 8.16 -7.82 -16.26
C HIS A 43 7.12 -8.53 -15.39
N MET A 44 6.02 -8.97 -15.99
CA MET A 44 4.93 -9.60 -15.25
C MET A 44 5.33 -10.96 -14.67
N GLU A 45 6.05 -11.78 -15.43
CA GLU A 45 6.58 -13.06 -14.93
C GLU A 45 7.48 -12.87 -13.68
N LEU A 46 8.40 -11.90 -13.75
CA LEU A 46 9.30 -11.60 -12.64
C LEU A 46 8.55 -11.02 -11.44
N PHE A 47 7.62 -10.12 -11.69
CA PHE A 47 6.78 -9.53 -10.66
C PHE A 47 5.99 -10.61 -9.91
N ASP A 48 5.33 -11.50 -10.62
CA ASP A 48 4.55 -12.59 -10.02
C ASP A 48 5.41 -13.51 -9.15
N ARG A 49 6.62 -13.85 -9.63
CA ARG A 49 7.58 -14.64 -8.83
C ARG A 49 8.05 -13.90 -7.58
N CYS A 50 8.32 -12.60 -7.69
CA CYS A 50 8.67 -11.77 -6.55
C CYS A 50 7.53 -11.73 -5.52
N CYS A 51 6.30 -11.51 -5.97
CA CYS A 51 5.11 -11.51 -5.12
C CYS A 51 4.91 -12.83 -4.38
N GLN A 52 5.10 -13.98 -5.04
CA GLN A 52 4.98 -15.29 -4.39
C GLN A 52 5.95 -15.44 -3.21
N VAL A 53 7.21 -15.05 -3.41
CA VAL A 53 8.23 -15.14 -2.34
C VAL A 53 7.98 -14.11 -1.25
N GLU A 54 7.64 -12.89 -1.64
CA GLU A 54 7.31 -11.81 -0.70
C GLU A 54 6.12 -12.19 0.18
N ASN A 55 5.02 -12.64 -0.42
CA ASN A 55 3.82 -13.05 0.31
C ASN A 55 4.09 -14.22 1.27
N THR A 56 4.90 -15.21 0.84
CA THR A 56 5.32 -16.33 1.71
C THR A 56 6.13 -15.80 2.90
N TYR A 57 7.13 -14.96 2.63
CA TYR A 57 7.96 -14.38 3.67
C TYR A 57 7.15 -13.52 4.64
N LEU A 58 6.28 -12.66 4.11
CA LEU A 58 5.43 -11.78 4.90
C LEU A 58 4.49 -12.59 5.82
N ARG A 59 3.91 -13.66 5.31
CA ARG A 59 3.02 -14.54 6.10
C ARG A 59 3.74 -15.23 7.24
N GLU A 60 4.98 -15.65 7.02
CA GLU A 60 5.78 -16.38 8.02
C GLU A 60 6.45 -15.47 9.05
N HIS A 61 6.87 -14.28 8.65
CA HIS A 61 7.73 -13.42 9.46
C HIS A 61 7.11 -12.06 9.80
N GLY A 62 6.06 -11.66 9.08
CA GLY A 62 5.52 -10.31 9.17
C GLY A 62 6.49 -9.25 8.64
N GLY A 63 6.19 -8.00 8.95
CA GLY A 63 7.04 -6.83 8.70
C GLY A 63 7.28 -6.06 10.00
N VAL A 64 8.14 -5.07 9.94
CA VAL A 64 8.32 -4.12 11.06
C VAL A 64 7.18 -3.11 11.02
N LEU A 65 6.35 -3.11 12.05
CA LEU A 65 5.25 -2.16 12.17
C LEU A 65 5.77 -0.79 12.65
N TYR A 66 5.09 0.26 12.24
CA TYR A 66 5.32 1.59 12.80
C TYR A 66 4.99 1.60 14.30
N PRO A 67 5.67 2.45 15.09
CA PRO A 67 5.42 2.54 16.53
C PRO A 67 3.93 2.82 16.84
N GLN A 68 3.41 2.15 17.86
CA GLN A 68 2.03 2.30 18.36
C GLN A 68 0.94 2.03 17.30
N LEU A 69 1.26 1.25 16.22
CA LEU A 69 0.29 0.99 15.15
C LEU A 69 -0.92 0.25 15.68
N GLU A 70 -0.72 -0.82 16.43
CA GLU A 70 -1.81 -1.68 16.88
C GLU A 70 -2.71 -0.97 17.91
N GLU A 71 -2.13 -0.29 18.88
CA GLU A 71 -2.87 0.48 19.89
C GLU A 71 -3.70 1.61 19.23
N THR A 72 -3.13 2.23 18.19
CA THR A 72 -3.83 3.27 17.43
C THR A 72 -4.98 2.69 16.60
N LEU A 73 -4.77 1.55 15.93
CA LEU A 73 -5.83 0.86 15.18
C LEU A 73 -6.95 0.40 16.10
N GLU A 74 -6.63 -0.13 17.29
CA GLU A 74 -7.62 -0.53 18.28
C GLU A 74 -8.50 0.66 18.68
N ALA A 75 -7.89 1.77 19.06
CA ALA A 75 -8.62 2.97 19.48
C ALA A 75 -9.47 3.58 18.35
N LEU A 76 -8.94 3.61 17.11
CA LEU A 76 -9.67 4.10 15.94
C LEU A 76 -10.84 3.19 15.58
N SER A 77 -10.64 1.87 15.57
CA SER A 77 -11.68 0.90 15.17
C SER A 77 -12.89 0.87 16.07
N GLN A 78 -12.75 1.34 17.33
CA GLN A 78 -13.89 1.50 18.25
C GLN A 78 -14.80 2.67 17.87
N LYS A 79 -14.29 3.65 17.13
CA LYS A 79 -15.01 4.88 16.76
C LYS A 79 -15.36 4.95 15.28
N LEU A 80 -14.50 4.44 14.43
CA LEU A 80 -14.55 4.58 12.98
C LEU A 80 -14.37 3.23 12.28
N PRO A 81 -15.07 2.98 11.17
CA PRO A 81 -14.78 1.84 10.31
C PRO A 81 -13.47 2.10 9.55
N LEU A 82 -12.54 1.15 9.59
CA LEU A 82 -11.25 1.23 8.91
C LEU A 82 -11.23 0.37 7.66
N PHE A 83 -10.51 0.85 6.65
CA PHE A 83 -10.41 0.22 5.32
C PHE A 83 -8.98 0.29 4.81
N ILE A 84 -8.59 -0.62 3.91
CA ILE A 84 -7.30 -0.56 3.21
C ILE A 84 -7.54 -0.49 1.70
N VAL A 85 -6.85 0.44 1.02
CA VAL A 85 -6.77 0.47 -0.44
C VAL A 85 -5.31 0.60 -0.87
N SER A 86 -4.83 -0.34 -1.70
CA SER A 86 -3.42 -0.41 -2.09
C SER A 86 -3.21 -0.74 -3.57
N ASN A 87 -2.05 -0.41 -4.11
CA ASN A 87 -1.58 -0.84 -5.45
C ASN A 87 -0.80 -2.17 -5.40
N CYS A 88 -1.04 -3.01 -4.41
CA CYS A 88 -0.37 -4.28 -4.24
C CYS A 88 -1.03 -5.43 -5.02
N ASN A 89 -0.36 -6.59 -5.05
CA ASN A 89 -0.94 -7.85 -5.52
C ASN A 89 -2.10 -8.31 -4.60
N ALA A 90 -2.91 -9.24 -5.09
CA ALA A 90 -4.16 -9.67 -4.42
C ALA A 90 -3.95 -10.28 -3.02
N GLU A 91 -2.81 -10.95 -2.81
CA GLU A 91 -2.53 -11.69 -1.57
C GLU A 91 -1.79 -10.84 -0.51
N TYR A 92 -1.24 -9.69 -0.88
CA TYR A 92 -0.38 -8.90 0.01
C TYR A 92 -1.12 -8.42 1.27
N ILE A 93 -2.31 -7.84 1.09
CA ILE A 93 -3.12 -7.35 2.24
C ILE A 93 -3.52 -8.51 3.15
N PRO A 94 -4.09 -9.64 2.67
CA PRO A 94 -4.33 -10.81 3.51
C PRO A 94 -3.08 -11.31 4.24
N CYS A 95 -1.95 -11.45 3.55
CA CYS A 95 -0.70 -11.89 4.19
C CYS A 95 -0.25 -10.97 5.32
N PHE A 96 -0.34 -9.65 5.12
CA PHE A 96 -0.02 -8.66 6.12
C PHE A 96 -0.95 -8.74 7.34
N LEU A 97 -2.26 -8.81 7.08
CA LEU A 97 -3.27 -8.89 8.14
C LEU A 97 -3.18 -10.19 8.94
N ASP A 98 -2.89 -11.33 8.27
CA ASP A 98 -2.69 -12.62 8.91
C ASP A 98 -1.44 -12.62 9.81
N ALA A 99 -0.31 -12.18 9.27
CA ALA A 99 0.97 -12.16 9.96
C ALA A 99 0.94 -11.34 11.25
N HIS A 100 0.20 -10.24 11.23
CA HIS A 100 0.09 -9.31 12.37
C HIS A 100 -1.23 -9.41 13.15
N GLN A 101 -2.13 -10.34 12.79
CA GLN A 101 -3.44 -10.53 13.41
C GLN A 101 -4.31 -9.26 13.42
N LEU A 102 -4.21 -8.44 12.37
CA LEU A 102 -4.86 -7.13 12.27
C LEU A 102 -6.24 -7.16 11.59
N HIS A 103 -6.74 -8.31 11.11
CA HIS A 103 -8.06 -8.43 10.47
C HIS A 103 -9.19 -7.81 11.26
N ARG A 104 -9.14 -7.92 12.59
CA ARG A 104 -10.18 -7.44 13.51
C ARG A 104 -10.42 -5.93 13.45
N TYR A 105 -9.46 -5.16 12.96
CA TYR A 105 -9.55 -3.70 12.89
C TYR A 105 -10.14 -3.19 11.58
N PHE A 106 -10.05 -3.98 10.50
CA PHE A 106 -10.47 -3.53 9.17
C PHE A 106 -11.77 -4.22 8.73
N ARG A 107 -12.72 -3.43 8.28
CA ARG A 107 -14.01 -3.95 7.78
C ARG A 107 -13.92 -4.49 6.36
N ASP A 108 -13.06 -3.86 5.55
CA ASP A 108 -12.97 -4.17 4.14
C ASP A 108 -11.66 -3.66 3.54
N TRP A 109 -11.26 -4.23 2.39
CA TRP A 109 -10.08 -3.79 1.66
C TRP A 109 -10.21 -4.02 0.17
N GLU A 110 -9.44 -3.25 -0.60
CA GLU A 110 -9.33 -3.43 -2.03
C GLU A 110 -7.92 -3.15 -2.54
N CYS A 111 -7.56 -3.78 -3.65
CA CYS A 111 -6.29 -3.54 -4.30
C CYS A 111 -6.36 -3.77 -5.82
N ILE A 112 -5.37 -3.21 -6.54
CA ILE A 112 -5.27 -3.37 -7.99
C ILE A 112 -5.15 -4.85 -8.40
N GLY A 113 -4.45 -5.67 -7.61
CA GLY A 113 -4.26 -7.10 -7.88
C GLY A 113 -5.57 -7.90 -7.87
N ARG A 114 -6.61 -7.44 -7.17
CA ARG A 114 -7.94 -8.07 -7.15
C ARG A 114 -8.85 -7.56 -8.26
N THR A 115 -8.83 -6.26 -8.50
CA THR A 115 -9.82 -5.60 -9.36
C THR A 115 -9.31 -5.29 -10.75
N GLY A 116 -8.00 -5.20 -10.94
CA GLY A 116 -7.38 -4.64 -12.15
C GLY A 116 -7.63 -3.13 -12.34
N LYS A 117 -8.24 -2.45 -11.35
CA LYS A 117 -8.61 -1.03 -11.42
C LYS A 117 -7.55 -0.15 -10.80
N GLN A 118 -7.52 1.11 -11.23
CA GLN A 118 -6.64 2.13 -10.63
C GLN A 118 -6.99 2.40 -9.16
N LYS A 119 -6.04 2.91 -8.38
CA LYS A 119 -6.22 3.17 -6.94
C LYS A 119 -7.43 4.06 -6.65
N TRP A 120 -7.62 5.13 -7.44
CA TRP A 120 -8.77 6.04 -7.26
C TRP A 120 -10.14 5.35 -7.49
N GLU A 121 -10.21 4.39 -8.42
CA GLU A 121 -11.43 3.61 -8.65
C GLU A 121 -11.67 2.65 -7.47
N ASN A 122 -10.61 2.05 -6.94
CA ASN A 122 -10.69 1.19 -5.76
C ASN A 122 -11.09 1.96 -4.51
N ILE A 123 -10.62 3.21 -4.33
CA ILE A 123 -11.08 4.10 -3.25
C ILE A 123 -12.59 4.34 -3.39
N ARG A 124 -13.06 4.73 -4.58
CA ARG A 124 -14.49 4.93 -4.83
C ARG A 124 -15.31 3.66 -4.61
N LEU A 125 -14.82 2.52 -5.07
CA LEU A 125 -15.48 1.23 -4.88
C LEU A 125 -15.68 0.91 -3.39
N VAL A 126 -14.67 1.11 -2.55
CA VAL A 126 -14.76 0.90 -1.10
C VAL A 126 -15.73 1.89 -0.46
N VAL A 127 -15.67 3.17 -0.85
CA VAL A 127 -16.59 4.21 -0.36
C VAL A 127 -18.03 3.87 -0.70
N GLU A 128 -18.34 3.52 -1.94
CA GLU A 128 -19.69 3.23 -2.43
C GLU A 128 -20.26 1.96 -1.79
N ARG A 129 -19.51 0.84 -1.80
CA ARG A 129 -20.04 -0.44 -1.28
C ARG A 129 -20.20 -0.46 0.24
N ASN A 130 -19.45 0.40 0.97
CA ASN A 130 -19.57 0.55 2.42
C ASN A 130 -20.40 1.77 2.84
N HIS A 131 -21.00 2.50 1.89
CA HIS A 131 -21.85 3.67 2.13
C HIS A 131 -21.20 4.74 3.01
N LEU A 132 -19.90 5.00 2.79
CA LEU A 132 -19.13 5.95 3.61
C LEU A 132 -19.56 7.39 3.31
N GLN A 133 -19.89 8.16 4.35
CA GLN A 133 -20.41 9.52 4.21
C GLN A 133 -19.30 10.58 4.25
N ARG A 134 -18.32 10.39 5.10
CA ARG A 134 -17.19 11.31 5.31
C ARG A 134 -15.85 10.57 5.34
N PRO A 135 -15.46 9.89 4.25
CA PRO A 135 -14.19 9.20 4.20
C PRO A 135 -13.01 10.17 4.18
N VAL A 136 -11.89 9.76 4.75
CA VAL A 136 -10.57 10.39 4.61
C VAL A 136 -9.60 9.31 4.14
N TYR A 137 -8.79 9.62 3.14
CA TYR A 137 -7.72 8.73 2.68
C TYR A 137 -6.38 9.17 3.27
N VAL A 138 -5.72 8.27 3.99
CA VAL A 138 -4.38 8.48 4.54
C VAL A 138 -3.38 7.76 3.66
N GLY A 139 -2.40 8.47 3.14
CA GLY A 139 -1.38 7.92 2.25
C GLY A 139 -0.07 8.70 2.34
N ASP A 140 0.99 8.16 1.79
CA ASP A 140 2.34 8.69 1.98
C ASP A 140 3.00 9.20 0.69
N THR A 141 2.33 9.07 -0.47
CA THR A 141 2.91 9.46 -1.77
C THR A 141 2.05 10.49 -2.51
N ALA A 142 2.66 11.20 -3.46
CA ALA A 142 1.94 12.07 -4.40
C ALA A 142 0.90 11.30 -5.23
N MET A 143 1.15 10.01 -5.52
CA MET A 143 0.18 9.15 -6.21
C MET A 143 -1.05 8.86 -5.33
N ASP A 144 -0.88 8.78 -4.01
CA ASP A 144 -1.99 8.62 -3.07
C ASP A 144 -2.85 9.88 -3.03
N GLN A 145 -2.21 11.05 -2.98
CA GLN A 145 -2.89 12.33 -3.05
C GLN A 145 -3.71 12.47 -4.34
N GLU A 146 -3.10 12.18 -5.48
CA GLU A 146 -3.78 12.23 -6.78
C GLU A 146 -4.95 11.25 -6.84
N ALA A 147 -4.77 10.02 -6.33
CA ALA A 147 -5.83 9.03 -6.29
C ALA A 147 -7.00 9.46 -5.39
N ALA A 148 -6.72 10.01 -4.21
CA ALA A 148 -7.75 10.55 -3.32
C ALA A 148 -8.52 11.71 -3.97
N GLN A 149 -7.81 12.64 -4.62
CA GLN A 149 -8.42 13.76 -5.35
C GLN A 149 -9.33 13.28 -6.48
N LYS A 150 -8.88 12.33 -7.31
CA LYS A 150 -9.68 11.72 -8.38
C LYS A 150 -10.91 10.98 -7.85
N ALA A 151 -10.78 10.37 -6.68
CA ALA A 151 -11.89 9.70 -6.00
C ALA A 151 -12.89 10.67 -5.35
N GLY A 152 -12.53 11.94 -5.19
CA GLY A 152 -13.33 12.94 -4.47
C GLY A 152 -13.29 12.78 -2.95
N VAL A 153 -12.19 12.21 -2.41
CA VAL A 153 -11.98 11.93 -0.98
C VAL A 153 -10.90 12.87 -0.44
N PRO A 154 -11.13 13.55 0.71
CA PRO A 154 -10.08 14.30 1.40
C PRO A 154 -8.85 13.43 1.66
N PHE A 155 -7.67 14.04 1.53
CA PHE A 155 -6.39 13.38 1.70
C PHE A 155 -5.64 13.93 2.92
N LEU A 156 -5.01 13.01 3.67
CA LEU A 156 -4.11 13.30 4.77
C LEU A 156 -2.75 12.64 4.48
N HIS A 157 -1.68 13.42 4.48
CA HIS A 157 -0.34 12.94 4.21
C HIS A 157 0.28 12.26 5.43
N ALA A 158 0.72 11.02 5.26
CA ALA A 158 1.52 10.27 6.23
C ALA A 158 3.01 10.55 5.99
N ALA A 159 3.52 11.70 6.48
CA ALA A 159 4.88 12.19 6.21
C ALA A 159 6.01 11.32 6.79
N TYR A 160 5.69 10.29 7.54
CA TYR A 160 6.63 9.26 8.01
C TYR A 160 6.83 8.12 7.00
N GLY A 161 6.13 8.14 5.87
CA GLY A 161 6.24 7.14 4.80
C GLY A 161 7.37 7.42 3.81
N PHE A 162 7.16 7.08 2.54
CA PHE A 162 8.22 7.05 1.52
C PHE A 162 8.25 8.28 0.60
N GLY A 163 7.18 9.07 0.52
CA GLY A 163 7.07 10.16 -0.44
C GLY A 163 6.97 11.54 0.18
N ASP A 164 7.34 12.53 -0.61
CA ASP A 164 7.11 13.93 -0.29
C ASP A 164 5.81 14.39 -0.95
N VAL A 165 4.93 15.01 -0.16
CA VAL A 165 3.66 15.56 -0.63
C VAL A 165 3.58 17.03 -0.20
N THR A 166 3.17 17.91 -1.12
CA THR A 166 3.00 19.32 -0.82
C THR A 166 1.53 19.72 -0.84
N GLY A 167 1.17 20.70 0.01
CA GLY A 167 -0.16 21.29 -0.01
C GLY A 167 -1.28 20.41 0.58
N ALA A 168 -0.95 19.37 1.34
CA ALA A 168 -1.89 18.58 2.11
C ALA A 168 -1.65 18.73 3.61
N PRO A 169 -2.68 18.60 4.46
CA PRO A 169 -2.45 18.40 5.88
C PRO A 169 -1.66 17.12 6.09
N GLU A 170 -0.80 17.10 7.13
CA GLU A 170 0.10 15.96 7.35
C GLU A 170 0.14 15.52 8.80
N ILE A 171 0.52 14.24 8.98
CA ILE A 171 0.91 13.65 10.25
C ILE A 171 2.33 13.09 10.13
N THR A 172 3.13 13.26 11.17
CA THR A 172 4.51 12.78 11.24
C THR A 172 4.64 11.47 12.02
N GLN A 173 3.55 11.03 12.64
CA GLN A 173 3.45 9.77 13.38
C GLN A 173 2.01 9.24 13.29
N PHE A 174 1.86 7.91 13.19
CA PHE A 174 0.56 7.27 13.06
C PHE A 174 -0.43 7.59 14.20
N PRO A 175 -0.03 7.66 15.48
CA PRO A 175 -0.95 7.97 16.59
C PRO A 175 -1.62 9.35 16.53
N GLN A 176 -1.08 10.30 15.77
CA GLN A 176 -1.70 11.63 15.59
C GLN A 176 -3.09 11.56 14.93
N LEU A 177 -3.42 10.44 14.27
CA LEU A 177 -4.79 10.20 13.78
C LEU A 177 -5.83 10.24 14.89
N LEU A 178 -5.49 9.84 16.11
CA LEU A 178 -6.40 9.88 17.26
C LEU A 178 -6.78 11.29 17.66
N GLU A 179 -5.92 12.27 17.43
CA GLU A 179 -6.15 13.68 17.74
C GLU A 179 -7.00 14.35 16.66
N LEU A 180 -6.75 14.00 15.38
CA LEU A 180 -7.41 14.63 14.23
C LEU A 180 -8.83 14.09 13.97
N LEU A 181 -9.14 12.89 14.40
CA LEU A 181 -10.41 12.20 14.11
C LEU A 181 -11.30 12.07 15.36
N GLN A 182 -11.16 12.98 16.32
CA GLN A 182 -11.94 12.98 17.58
C GLN A 182 -13.34 13.63 17.47
N ASP A 183 -13.67 14.31 16.34
CA ASP A 183 -14.92 15.05 16.17
C ASP A 183 -15.90 14.34 15.20
#